data_408c983f5c5a5f519b742c82d9d52ec7
#
_entry.id   408c983f5c5a5f519b742c82d9d52ec7
#
_cell.length_a   1.000
_cell.length_b   1.000
_cell.length_c   1.000
_cell.angle_alpha   90.00
_cell.angle_beta   90.00
_cell.angle_gamma   90.00
#
_symmetry.space_group_name_H-M   'P 1'
#
loop_
_entity.id
_entity.type
_entity.pdbx_description
1 polymer ?
#
loop_
_entity_poly.entity_id
_entity_poly.type
_entity_poly.pdbx_seq_one_letter_code
_entity_poly.pdbx_strand_id
1 'polypeptide(L)'
;MNILRKFVLLLVICLLTFSSLAAFGRKSKGKDSYLVYVGTYTGPTSKGIYAYRFTESSGKATPLGLVAETANPSFLAVDPARRHLYAVNEVGDYQGQKSGGVSAFEIDKESGKLKFLNEVASRGAGPCYVTVDKTGKYVLVANYDGGSVAVFPILEDGRLGEASSVVQHEGHGPNAERQEAPHAHEIELTRDNHFALATDLGLDKLLVYKFDAKGTLAANDPPSGELPPGAGPRHFVIHPSGKFVYAINEMGGSVTAFAFDGHSGALRRLETVSSLPKDFRGKNDSAEIQVHPSGKFLYASNRGPDNIGVFAIDRPKGALTPIAHTPTKGKTPRSFAIDPTGKYLFAANQESNSIVVFRIHPSSGRLTPTGQVLEVPTPVCVTFVALD
;
A
#
# COMPACT_ATOMS: atom_id res chain seq x y z
N MET A 1 -25.04 -68.52 -45.13
CA MET A 1 -24.91 -67.10 -45.42
C MET A 1 -25.30 -66.26 -44.17
N ASN A 2 -24.71 -66.59 -42.99
CA ASN A 2 -25.08 -65.88 -41.75
C ASN A 2 -24.00 -65.95 -40.65
N ILE A 3 -22.73 -66.28 -40.97
CA ILE A 3 -21.66 -66.29 -39.98
C ILE A 3 -20.65 -65.16 -40.18
N LEU A 4 -20.59 -64.54 -41.37
CA LEU A 4 -19.61 -63.49 -41.70
C LEU A 4 -20.04 -62.08 -41.25
N ARG A 5 -21.32 -61.91 -40.88
CA ARG A 5 -21.86 -60.60 -40.43
C ARG A 5 -21.72 -60.33 -38.90
N LYS A 6 -21.43 -61.36 -38.11
CA LYS A 6 -21.27 -61.21 -36.64
C LYS A 6 -19.84 -60.91 -36.20
N PHE A 7 -18.85 -61.12 -37.05
CA PHE A 7 -17.44 -60.80 -36.70
C PHE A 7 -17.02 -59.36 -37.01
N VAL A 8 -17.74 -58.66 -37.90
CA VAL A 8 -17.42 -57.28 -38.25
C VAL A 8 -18.02 -56.30 -37.23
N LEU A 9 -19.03 -56.67 -36.46
CA LEU A 9 -19.67 -55.80 -35.46
C LEU A 9 -18.97 -55.82 -34.11
N LEU A 10 -18.09 -56.82 -33.84
CA LEU A 10 -17.33 -56.88 -32.58
C LEU A 10 -15.98 -56.17 -32.67
N LEU A 11 -15.45 -55.88 -33.85
CA LEU A 11 -14.15 -55.19 -34.03
C LEU A 11 -14.28 -53.66 -34.08
N VAL A 12 -15.52 -53.13 -34.27
CA VAL A 12 -15.75 -51.67 -34.28
C VAL A 12 -16.06 -51.11 -32.88
N ILE A 13 -16.42 -51.97 -31.92
CA ILE A 13 -16.72 -51.54 -30.53
C ILE A 13 -15.50 -51.48 -29.66
N CYS A 14 -14.38 -52.14 -30.01
CA CYS A 14 -13.10 -52.09 -29.26
C CYS A 14 -12.18 -50.94 -29.67
N LEU A 15 -12.48 -50.14 -30.66
CA LEU A 15 -11.65 -49.00 -31.13
C LEU A 15 -12.17 -47.62 -30.69
N LEU A 16 -13.25 -47.56 -29.91
CA LEU A 16 -13.84 -46.31 -29.42
C LEU A 16 -13.67 -46.06 -27.93
N THR A 17 -12.89 -46.86 -27.21
CA THR A 17 -12.68 -46.70 -25.74
C THR A 17 -11.28 -46.30 -25.32
N PHE A 18 -10.39 -45.86 -26.23
CA PHE A 18 -9.03 -45.40 -25.88
C PHE A 18 -8.71 -43.98 -26.37
N SER A 19 -9.64 -43.05 -26.27
CA SER A 19 -9.36 -41.65 -26.58
C SER A 19 -9.99 -40.71 -25.56
N SER A 20 -9.94 -41.05 -24.27
CA SER A 20 -10.36 -40.16 -23.22
C SER A 20 -9.52 -40.29 -21.97
N LEU A 21 -8.21 -40.05 -22.09
CA LEU A 21 -7.37 -39.74 -20.92
C LEU A 21 -6.17 -38.92 -21.39
N ALA A 22 -6.31 -37.64 -21.55
CA ALA A 22 -5.26 -36.64 -21.41
C ALA A 22 -5.82 -35.21 -21.54
N ALA A 23 -6.97 -34.93 -20.99
CA ALA A 23 -7.30 -33.55 -20.59
C ALA A 23 -6.70 -33.35 -19.20
N PHE A 24 -5.37 -33.38 -19.09
CA PHE A 24 -4.69 -32.74 -17.96
C PHE A 24 -5.09 -31.28 -18.00
N GLY A 25 -6.00 -30.92 -17.12
CA GLY A 25 -6.44 -29.57 -16.91
C GLY A 25 -5.20 -28.67 -16.78
N ARG A 26 -4.96 -27.85 -17.78
CA ARG A 26 -4.14 -26.66 -17.64
C ARG A 26 -4.85 -25.81 -16.59
N LYS A 27 -4.53 -26.03 -15.30
CA LYS A 27 -4.85 -25.06 -14.26
C LYS A 27 -4.38 -23.71 -14.81
N SER A 28 -5.29 -22.77 -14.96
CA SER A 28 -4.93 -21.39 -15.27
C SER A 28 -3.98 -20.94 -14.17
N LYS A 29 -2.71 -20.80 -14.49
CA LYS A 29 -1.62 -20.46 -13.55
C LYS A 29 -1.70 -18.99 -13.08
N GLY A 30 -2.77 -18.23 -13.39
CA GLY A 30 -2.79 -16.77 -13.25
C GLY A 30 -3.47 -16.21 -12.01
N LYS A 31 -4.54 -16.80 -11.51
CA LYS A 31 -5.41 -16.12 -10.53
C LYS A 31 -4.94 -16.12 -9.07
N ASP A 32 -3.94 -16.94 -8.69
CA ASP A 32 -3.57 -17.19 -7.30
C ASP A 32 -2.11 -16.83 -6.99
N SER A 33 -1.39 -16.18 -7.91
CA SER A 33 0.02 -15.85 -7.74
C SER A 33 0.26 -14.35 -7.78
N TYR A 34 1.12 -13.90 -6.86
CA TYR A 34 1.51 -12.49 -6.72
C TYR A 34 3.02 -12.36 -6.62
N LEU A 35 3.58 -11.28 -7.15
CA LEU A 35 4.84 -10.76 -6.68
C LEU A 35 4.56 -9.87 -5.47
N VAL A 36 5.38 -9.98 -4.45
CA VAL A 36 5.32 -9.14 -3.26
C VAL A 36 6.64 -8.39 -3.19
N TYR A 37 6.62 -7.10 -3.50
CA TYR A 37 7.77 -6.24 -3.39
C TYR A 37 7.85 -5.62 -2.00
N VAL A 38 9.06 -5.53 -1.48
CA VAL A 38 9.35 -5.00 -0.15
C VAL A 38 10.34 -3.84 -0.28
N GLY A 39 9.87 -2.65 0.07
CA GLY A 39 10.70 -1.46 0.23
C GLY A 39 11.40 -1.48 1.59
N THR A 40 12.61 -0.95 1.65
CA THR A 40 13.47 -1.01 2.84
C THR A 40 14.17 0.32 3.08
N TYR A 41 14.66 0.51 4.31
CA TYR A 41 15.74 1.47 4.54
C TYR A 41 17.08 0.81 4.26
N THR A 42 17.91 1.45 3.43
CA THR A 42 19.22 0.91 3.06
C THR A 42 20.27 1.20 4.12
N GLY A 43 21.28 0.34 4.17
CA GLY A 43 22.35 0.39 5.14
C GLY A 43 23.26 -0.83 5.04
N PRO A 44 23.96 -1.22 6.11
CA PRO A 44 24.89 -2.34 6.06
C PRO A 44 24.24 -3.67 5.64
N THR A 45 22.94 -3.87 5.93
CA THR A 45 22.22 -5.13 5.70
C THR A 45 21.25 -5.07 4.53
N SER A 46 20.77 -3.89 4.13
CA SER A 46 19.86 -3.73 2.99
C SER A 46 20.45 -2.83 1.91
N LYS A 47 20.17 -3.18 0.64
CA LYS A 47 20.63 -2.45 -0.53
C LYS A 47 19.51 -1.92 -1.43
N GLY A 48 18.25 -2.17 -1.09
CA GLY A 48 17.17 -1.69 -1.95
C GLY A 48 15.87 -2.48 -1.83
N ILE A 49 15.30 -2.88 -2.96
CA ILE A 49 14.00 -3.54 -3.05
C ILE A 49 14.19 -5.05 -3.11
N TYR A 50 13.46 -5.75 -2.23
CA TYR A 50 13.41 -7.22 -2.19
C TYR A 50 12.07 -7.70 -2.74
N ALA A 51 12.00 -8.99 -3.15
CA ALA A 51 10.75 -9.57 -3.61
C ALA A 51 10.53 -11.01 -3.15
N TYR A 52 9.25 -11.40 -3.14
CA TYR A 52 8.77 -12.75 -2.90
C TYR A 52 7.74 -13.11 -3.95
N ARG A 53 7.62 -14.42 -4.24
CA ARG A 53 6.49 -14.97 -4.98
C ARG A 53 5.50 -15.55 -4.00
N PHE A 54 4.29 -15.02 -3.97
CA PHE A 54 3.23 -15.46 -3.06
C PHE A 54 2.18 -16.25 -3.80
N THR A 55 1.79 -17.40 -3.24
CA THR A 55 0.70 -18.24 -3.74
C THR A 55 -0.45 -18.19 -2.75
N GLU A 56 -1.53 -17.52 -3.11
CA GLU A 56 -2.66 -17.23 -2.23
C GLU A 56 -3.35 -18.51 -1.73
N SER A 57 -3.59 -19.50 -2.59
CA SER A 57 -4.27 -20.75 -2.23
C SER A 57 -3.55 -21.54 -1.12
N SER A 58 -2.22 -21.46 -1.05
CA SER A 58 -1.41 -22.11 -0.01
C SER A 58 -1.01 -21.18 1.12
N GLY A 59 -1.09 -19.85 0.92
CA GLY A 59 -0.55 -18.84 1.81
C GLY A 59 0.98 -18.80 1.86
N LYS A 60 1.67 -19.44 0.89
CA LYS A 60 3.12 -19.55 0.90
C LYS A 60 3.78 -18.43 0.10
N ALA A 61 4.73 -17.71 0.73
CA ALA A 61 5.64 -16.78 0.08
C ALA A 61 7.05 -17.41 -0.03
N THR A 62 7.63 -17.33 -1.24
CA THR A 62 8.97 -17.86 -1.53
C THR A 62 9.89 -16.71 -1.92
N PRO A 63 11.09 -16.54 -1.33
CA PRO A 63 11.97 -15.43 -1.60
C PRO A 63 12.52 -15.43 -3.03
N LEU A 64 12.60 -14.26 -3.63
CA LEU A 64 13.32 -13.98 -4.87
C LEU A 64 14.62 -13.21 -4.59
N GLY A 65 14.79 -12.69 -3.37
CA GLY A 65 15.95 -11.94 -2.93
C GLY A 65 15.91 -10.46 -3.32
N LEU A 66 17.09 -9.83 -3.43
CA LEU A 66 17.25 -8.45 -3.89
C LEU A 66 16.94 -8.37 -5.39
N VAL A 67 16.01 -7.49 -5.76
CA VAL A 67 15.54 -7.35 -7.15
C VAL A 67 15.89 -6.01 -7.79
N ALA A 68 16.21 -5.00 -6.98
CA ALA A 68 16.81 -3.75 -7.42
C ALA A 68 17.64 -3.11 -6.29
N GLU A 69 18.83 -2.59 -6.64
CA GLU A 69 19.62 -1.74 -5.75
C GLU A 69 19.18 -0.28 -5.95
N THR A 70 18.80 0.39 -4.86
CA THR A 70 18.42 1.82 -4.85
C THR A 70 18.40 2.32 -3.41
N ALA A 71 18.66 3.61 -3.19
CA ALA A 71 18.77 4.18 -1.85
C ALA A 71 17.39 4.38 -1.22
N ASN A 72 17.22 3.88 0.01
CA ASN A 72 16.02 4.08 0.84
C ASN A 72 14.69 4.03 0.07
N PRO A 73 14.36 2.93 -0.64
CA PRO A 73 13.07 2.78 -1.31
C PRO A 73 11.97 2.53 -0.27
N SER A 74 11.66 3.54 0.54
CA SER A 74 10.82 3.39 1.73
C SER A 74 9.34 3.25 1.41
N PHE A 75 8.91 3.66 0.21
CA PHE A 75 7.54 3.41 -0.27
C PHE A 75 7.53 3.06 -1.76
N LEU A 76 6.60 2.19 -2.15
CA LEU A 76 6.50 1.61 -3.49
C LEU A 76 5.07 1.73 -4.02
N ALA A 77 4.92 2.08 -5.29
CA ALA A 77 3.66 2.04 -6.01
C ALA A 77 3.80 1.31 -7.35
N VAL A 78 2.72 0.69 -7.82
CA VAL A 78 2.69 -0.04 -9.10
C VAL A 78 1.62 0.56 -9.99
N ASP A 79 1.92 0.69 -11.27
CA ASP A 79 0.96 1.18 -12.26
C ASP A 79 -0.25 0.23 -12.40
N PRO A 80 -1.44 0.74 -12.81
CA PRO A 80 -2.63 -0.09 -12.98
C PRO A 80 -2.44 -1.23 -13.99
N ALA A 81 -1.52 -1.09 -14.96
CA ALA A 81 -1.18 -2.11 -15.94
C ALA A 81 -0.21 -3.17 -15.38
N ARG A 82 0.31 -2.95 -14.17
CA ARG A 82 1.26 -3.87 -13.49
C ARG A 82 2.52 -4.13 -14.32
N ARG A 83 2.99 -3.10 -15.03
CA ARG A 83 4.22 -3.13 -15.85
C ARG A 83 5.36 -2.37 -15.22
N HIS A 84 5.05 -1.35 -14.42
CA HIS A 84 6.05 -0.47 -13.83
C HIS A 84 5.85 -0.36 -12.32
N LEU A 85 6.97 -0.24 -11.61
CA LEU A 85 7.04 0.05 -10.18
C LEU A 85 7.77 1.38 -10.00
N TYR A 86 7.24 2.22 -9.15
CA TYR A 86 7.83 3.49 -8.74
C TYR A 86 8.17 3.43 -7.26
N ALA A 87 9.34 3.94 -6.91
CA ALA A 87 9.84 3.97 -5.55
C ALA A 87 10.30 5.38 -5.19
N VAL A 88 9.94 5.87 -4.00
CA VAL A 88 10.64 7.03 -3.45
C VAL A 88 12.06 6.63 -3.05
N ASN A 89 12.98 7.58 -3.12
CA ASN A 89 14.29 7.49 -2.51
C ASN A 89 14.31 8.50 -1.37
N GLU A 90 14.00 8.02 -0.14
CA GLU A 90 13.84 8.86 1.06
C GLU A 90 15.20 9.34 1.55
N VAL A 91 15.70 10.37 0.89
CA VAL A 91 16.97 11.05 1.20
C VAL A 91 16.77 12.56 1.21
N GLY A 92 17.64 13.30 1.89
CA GLY A 92 17.55 14.76 2.00
C GLY A 92 18.35 15.51 0.95
N ASP A 93 19.25 14.82 0.24
CA ASP A 93 20.08 15.38 -0.82
C ASP A 93 19.97 14.51 -2.07
N TYR A 94 19.64 15.13 -3.19
CA TYR A 94 19.62 14.53 -4.51
C TYR A 94 20.47 15.37 -5.45
N GLN A 95 21.66 14.86 -5.80
CA GLN A 95 22.60 15.52 -6.71
C GLN A 95 22.95 16.97 -6.28
N GLY A 96 23.12 17.20 -4.96
CA GLY A 96 23.43 18.51 -4.39
C GLY A 96 22.23 19.45 -4.24
N GLN A 97 21.01 18.94 -4.44
CA GLN A 97 19.77 19.68 -4.22
C GLN A 97 19.08 19.20 -2.94
N LYS A 98 18.43 20.11 -2.21
CA LYS A 98 17.57 19.77 -1.07
C LYS A 98 16.30 19.06 -1.56
N SER A 99 16.43 17.80 -1.92
CA SER A 99 15.40 16.94 -2.50
C SER A 99 15.74 15.49 -2.22
N GLY A 100 14.75 14.60 -2.30
CA GLY A 100 14.99 13.17 -2.51
C GLY A 100 14.83 12.80 -3.99
N GLY A 101 14.72 11.50 -4.26
CA GLY A 101 14.52 10.94 -5.59
C GLY A 101 13.19 10.20 -5.73
N VAL A 102 12.81 9.97 -6.98
CA VAL A 102 11.75 9.04 -7.36
C VAL A 102 12.26 8.17 -8.51
N SER A 103 12.41 6.88 -8.25
CA SER A 103 12.93 5.91 -9.23
C SER A 103 11.79 5.16 -9.92
N ALA A 104 11.92 4.96 -11.23
CA ALA A 104 11.03 4.17 -12.07
C ALA A 104 11.70 2.86 -12.49
N PHE A 105 10.94 1.76 -12.46
CA PHE A 105 11.41 0.44 -12.85
C PHE A 105 10.37 -0.28 -13.73
N GLU A 106 10.85 -1.07 -14.70
CA GLU A 106 10.04 -2.04 -15.44
C GLU A 106 10.02 -3.38 -14.67
N ILE A 107 8.83 -3.98 -14.55
CA ILE A 107 8.64 -5.26 -13.85
C ILE A 107 8.77 -6.43 -14.83
N ASP A 108 9.74 -7.30 -14.60
CA ASP A 108 9.76 -8.63 -15.21
C ASP A 108 8.88 -9.58 -14.39
N LYS A 109 7.68 -9.86 -14.86
CA LYS A 109 6.69 -10.71 -14.16
C LYS A 109 7.15 -12.17 -14.00
N GLU A 110 8.02 -12.64 -14.87
CA GLU A 110 8.50 -14.04 -14.82
C GLU A 110 9.53 -14.22 -13.71
N SER A 111 10.56 -13.39 -13.69
CA SER A 111 11.64 -13.46 -12.68
C SER A 111 11.34 -12.67 -11.41
N GLY A 112 10.45 -11.66 -11.45
CA GLY A 112 10.21 -10.69 -10.40
C GLY A 112 11.28 -9.60 -10.31
N LYS A 113 12.28 -9.59 -11.20
CA LYS A 113 13.32 -8.56 -11.21
C LYS A 113 12.78 -7.22 -11.70
N LEU A 114 13.42 -6.16 -11.24
CA LEU A 114 13.13 -4.78 -11.61
C LEU A 114 14.26 -4.24 -12.48
N LYS A 115 13.92 -3.74 -13.66
CA LYS A 115 14.87 -3.06 -14.55
C LYS A 115 14.72 -1.56 -14.36
N PHE A 116 15.77 -0.90 -13.90
CA PHE A 116 15.82 0.55 -13.75
C PHE A 116 15.56 1.26 -15.06
N LEU A 117 14.69 2.28 -15.04
CA LEU A 117 14.35 3.11 -16.19
C LEU A 117 14.97 4.51 -16.08
N ASN A 118 14.60 5.25 -15.01
CA ASN A 118 15.19 6.53 -14.66
C ASN A 118 14.88 6.90 -13.22
N GLU A 119 15.49 7.97 -12.75
CA GLU A 119 15.23 8.63 -11.48
C GLU A 119 15.13 10.13 -11.70
N VAL A 120 14.21 10.78 -11.00
CA VAL A 120 14.00 12.23 -11.01
C VAL A 120 14.00 12.79 -9.58
N ALA A 121 14.32 14.08 -9.42
CA ALA A 121 14.22 14.77 -8.14
C ALA A 121 12.75 14.81 -7.67
N SER A 122 12.48 14.45 -6.41
CA SER A 122 11.12 14.44 -5.82
C SER A 122 10.55 15.84 -5.56
N ARG A 123 11.35 16.90 -5.80
CA ARG A 123 10.99 18.32 -5.61
C ARG A 123 10.74 18.72 -4.16
N GLY A 124 11.24 17.92 -3.21
CA GLY A 124 11.25 18.13 -1.78
C GLY A 124 12.13 17.11 -1.08
N ALA A 125 12.66 17.41 0.09
CA ALA A 125 13.49 16.49 0.87
C ALA A 125 12.64 15.41 1.56
N GLY A 126 13.20 14.21 1.75
CA GLY A 126 12.58 13.10 2.46
C GLY A 126 11.26 12.63 1.85
N PRO A 127 11.19 12.27 0.54
CA PRO A 127 9.97 11.69 -0.02
C PRO A 127 9.68 10.35 0.67
N CYS A 128 8.50 10.21 1.29
CA CYS A 128 8.15 9.04 2.10
C CYS A 128 6.90 8.28 1.59
N TYR A 129 6.24 8.80 0.57
CA TYR A 129 5.07 8.16 -0.04
C TYR A 129 5.03 8.39 -1.54
N VAL A 130 4.58 7.39 -2.29
CA VAL A 130 4.35 7.45 -3.73
C VAL A 130 3.08 6.70 -4.08
N THR A 131 2.27 7.26 -4.98
CA THR A 131 1.12 6.59 -5.58
C THR A 131 1.08 6.82 -7.08
N VAL A 132 0.32 5.98 -7.81
CA VAL A 132 0.06 6.12 -9.24
C VAL A 132 -1.43 6.41 -9.44
N ASP A 133 -1.75 7.37 -10.27
CA ASP A 133 -3.12 7.69 -10.62
C ASP A 133 -3.84 6.52 -11.31
N LYS A 134 -5.17 6.48 -11.26
CA LYS A 134 -5.96 5.34 -11.77
C LYS A 134 -5.89 5.16 -13.29
N THR A 135 -5.40 6.17 -14.01
CA THR A 135 -5.16 6.08 -15.47
C THR A 135 -3.75 5.61 -15.83
N GLY A 136 -2.84 5.57 -14.85
CA GLY A 136 -1.43 5.22 -15.05
C GLY A 136 -0.63 6.28 -15.80
N LYS A 137 -1.04 7.55 -15.72
CA LYS A 137 -0.39 8.67 -16.39
C LYS A 137 0.47 9.53 -15.48
N TYR A 138 0.24 9.46 -14.17
CA TYR A 138 0.91 10.32 -13.18
C TYR A 138 1.33 9.54 -11.95
N VAL A 139 2.48 9.91 -11.43
CA VAL A 139 2.96 9.54 -10.09
C VAL A 139 2.80 10.76 -9.19
N LEU A 140 2.27 10.55 -7.98
CA LEU A 140 2.18 11.58 -6.94
C LEU A 140 3.08 11.20 -5.77
N VAL A 141 3.73 12.19 -5.16
CA VAL A 141 4.71 12.00 -4.09
C VAL A 141 4.43 12.95 -2.93
N ALA A 142 4.58 12.48 -1.70
CA ALA A 142 4.63 13.29 -0.50
C ALA A 142 6.06 13.35 0.03
N ASN A 143 6.56 14.56 0.28
CA ASN A 143 7.89 14.85 0.79
C ASN A 143 7.81 15.28 2.25
N TYR A 144 8.23 14.43 3.17
CA TYR A 144 8.09 14.65 4.61
C TYR A 144 8.94 15.83 5.11
N ASP A 145 10.25 15.77 4.90
CA ASP A 145 11.16 16.83 5.36
C ASP A 145 10.96 18.13 4.56
N GLY A 146 10.50 18.03 3.32
CA GLY A 146 10.21 19.17 2.46
C GLY A 146 8.86 19.83 2.75
N GLY A 147 7.91 19.12 3.42
CA GLY A 147 6.55 19.62 3.67
C GLY A 147 5.80 19.93 2.39
N SER A 148 5.92 19.11 1.36
CA SER A 148 5.36 19.37 0.04
C SER A 148 4.82 18.12 -0.64
N VAL A 149 4.01 18.31 -1.68
CA VAL A 149 3.57 17.24 -2.57
C VAL A 149 3.92 17.58 -4.02
N ALA A 150 4.19 16.56 -4.84
CA ALA A 150 4.57 16.73 -6.23
C ALA A 150 3.89 15.71 -7.14
N VAL A 151 3.70 16.06 -8.42
CA VAL A 151 3.12 15.20 -9.45
C VAL A 151 4.08 15.11 -10.63
N PHE A 152 4.28 13.90 -11.13
CA PHE A 152 5.18 13.59 -12.24
C PHE A 152 4.43 12.84 -13.34
N PRO A 153 4.51 13.25 -14.63
CA PRO A 153 3.96 12.46 -15.72
C PRO A 153 4.75 11.18 -15.92
N ILE A 154 4.02 10.08 -16.19
CA ILE A 154 4.56 8.82 -16.66
C ILE A 154 4.64 8.88 -18.18
N LEU A 155 5.84 8.70 -18.74
CA LEU A 155 6.09 8.67 -20.18
C LEU A 155 5.66 7.31 -20.77
N GLU A 156 5.56 7.23 -22.10
CA GLU A 156 5.09 6.01 -22.79
C GLU A 156 5.93 4.76 -22.48
N ASP A 157 7.21 4.92 -22.17
CA ASP A 157 8.14 3.85 -21.81
C ASP A 157 8.22 3.58 -20.30
N GLY A 158 7.36 4.21 -19.50
CA GLY A 158 7.30 4.04 -18.05
C GLY A 158 8.25 4.92 -17.26
N ARG A 159 9.13 5.69 -17.90
CA ARG A 159 9.97 6.69 -17.23
C ARG A 159 9.14 7.84 -16.67
N LEU A 160 9.69 8.51 -15.65
CA LEU A 160 9.12 9.73 -15.11
C LEU A 160 9.65 10.95 -15.89
N GLY A 161 8.73 11.87 -16.22
CA GLY A 161 9.07 13.20 -16.74
C GLY A 161 9.29 14.22 -15.62
N GLU A 162 9.51 15.48 -16.00
CA GLU A 162 9.60 16.61 -15.08
C GLU A 162 8.27 16.83 -14.35
N ALA A 163 8.33 17.32 -13.10
CA ALA A 163 7.16 17.57 -12.29
C ALA A 163 6.18 18.51 -13.00
N SER A 164 4.92 18.10 -13.12
CA SER A 164 3.81 18.90 -13.67
C SER A 164 3.17 19.80 -12.62
N SER A 165 3.31 19.44 -11.34
CA SER A 165 2.78 20.21 -10.21
C SER A 165 3.65 20.01 -8.98
N VAL A 166 3.88 21.08 -8.22
CA VAL A 166 4.52 21.04 -6.90
C VAL A 166 3.74 22.00 -6.00
N VAL A 167 3.30 21.51 -4.85
CA VAL A 167 2.58 22.33 -3.85
C VAL A 167 3.34 22.27 -2.54
N GLN A 168 3.86 23.43 -2.11
CA GLN A 168 4.44 23.63 -0.79
C GLN A 168 3.32 23.84 0.22
N HIS A 169 3.32 23.06 1.30
CA HIS A 169 2.44 23.31 2.44
C HIS A 169 3.02 24.41 3.34
N GLU A 170 2.17 25.13 4.04
CA GLU A 170 2.56 26.25 4.91
C GLU A 170 1.85 26.14 6.26
N GLY A 171 2.54 26.56 7.33
CA GLY A 171 2.02 26.57 8.70
C GLY A 171 2.81 25.65 9.63
N HIS A 172 2.24 25.41 10.79
CA HIS A 172 2.79 24.55 11.84
C HIS A 172 1.67 24.07 12.77
N GLY A 173 1.94 23.03 13.57
CA GLY A 173 1.05 22.51 14.60
C GLY A 173 1.47 22.92 16.02
N PRO A 174 0.80 22.37 17.05
CA PRO A 174 1.06 22.74 18.44
C PRO A 174 2.32 22.09 19.05
N ASN A 175 2.86 21.03 18.43
CA ASN A 175 4.05 20.34 18.94
C ASN A 175 5.32 20.92 18.32
N ALA A 176 6.09 21.69 19.12
CA ALA A 176 7.28 22.38 18.64
C ALA A 176 8.44 21.48 18.20
N GLU A 177 8.42 20.18 18.53
CA GLU A 177 9.47 19.23 18.15
C GLU A 177 9.13 18.43 16.89
N ARG A 178 7.84 18.24 16.61
CA ARG A 178 7.37 17.36 15.53
C ARG A 178 6.44 18.06 14.52
N GLN A 179 6.03 19.30 14.83
CA GLN A 179 5.10 20.09 14.01
C GLN A 179 5.58 21.53 13.87
N GLU A 180 6.89 21.76 13.91
CA GLU A 180 7.53 23.07 13.72
C GLU A 180 7.36 23.60 12.29
N ALA A 181 7.10 22.69 11.36
CA ALA A 181 6.89 22.93 9.93
C ALA A 181 5.88 21.90 9.34
N PRO A 182 5.43 22.09 8.11
CA PRO A 182 4.66 21.04 7.40
C PRO A 182 5.49 19.77 7.17
N HIS A 183 4.84 18.61 7.30
CA HIS A 183 5.40 17.28 7.07
C HIS A 183 4.39 16.43 6.30
N ALA A 184 4.35 16.60 4.97
CA ALA A 184 3.47 15.83 4.11
C ALA A 184 3.87 14.35 4.14
N HIS A 185 2.95 13.45 4.54
CA HIS A 185 3.31 12.05 4.77
C HIS A 185 2.68 11.08 3.77
N GLU A 186 1.52 11.37 3.25
CA GLU A 186 0.85 10.58 2.22
C GLU A 186 0.10 11.48 1.25
N ILE A 187 0.01 11.07 -0.01
CA ILE A 187 -0.90 11.63 -1.02
C ILE A 187 -1.52 10.48 -1.83
N GLU A 188 -2.85 10.44 -1.92
CA GLU A 188 -3.60 9.41 -2.64
C GLU A 188 -4.77 10.04 -3.39
N LEU A 189 -5.15 9.45 -4.53
CA LEU A 189 -6.25 9.93 -5.36
C LEU A 189 -7.56 9.21 -5.03
N THR A 190 -8.66 9.93 -5.15
CA THR A 190 -9.98 9.32 -5.19
C THR A 190 -10.09 8.34 -6.37
N ARG A 191 -11.03 7.39 -6.28
CA ARG A 191 -11.17 6.34 -7.30
C ARG A 191 -11.42 6.88 -8.72
N ASP A 192 -12.05 8.03 -8.82
CA ASP A 192 -12.38 8.73 -10.07
C ASP A 192 -11.32 9.74 -10.52
N ASN A 193 -10.21 9.85 -9.78
CA ASN A 193 -9.14 10.82 -9.98
C ASN A 193 -9.57 12.30 -9.89
N HIS A 194 -10.75 12.63 -9.35
CA HIS A 194 -11.17 14.04 -9.25
C HIS A 194 -10.47 14.80 -8.13
N PHE A 195 -10.16 14.10 -7.03
CA PHE A 195 -9.49 14.71 -5.90
C PHE A 195 -8.23 13.93 -5.53
N ALA A 196 -7.20 14.66 -5.11
CA ALA A 196 -6.07 14.13 -4.36
C ALA A 196 -6.19 14.58 -2.91
N LEU A 197 -6.04 13.65 -1.97
CA LEU A 197 -5.99 13.93 -0.55
C LEU A 197 -4.55 13.78 -0.07
N ALA A 198 -4.10 14.63 0.87
CA ALA A 198 -2.77 14.53 1.44
C ALA A 198 -2.80 14.75 2.95
N THR A 199 -2.25 13.82 3.73
CA THR A 199 -2.01 14.06 5.16
C THR A 199 -0.78 14.92 5.35
N ASP A 200 -0.87 15.88 6.26
CA ASP A 200 0.27 16.62 6.74
C ASP A 200 0.35 16.51 8.26
N LEU A 201 1.38 15.79 8.74
CA LEU A 201 1.62 15.53 10.16
C LEU A 201 1.90 16.85 10.92
N GLY A 202 2.64 17.75 10.29
CA GLY A 202 3.01 19.04 10.87
C GLY A 202 1.85 19.99 11.04
N LEU A 203 0.78 19.83 10.26
CA LEU A 203 -0.35 20.75 10.23
C LEU A 203 -1.61 20.24 10.94
N ASP A 204 -1.66 18.97 11.36
CA ASP A 204 -2.88 18.29 11.81
C ASP A 204 -4.01 18.34 10.77
N LYS A 205 -3.68 18.19 9.47
CA LYS A 205 -4.63 18.33 8.37
C LYS A 205 -4.63 17.14 7.42
N LEU A 206 -5.80 16.85 6.87
CA LEU A 206 -5.99 16.09 5.65
C LEU A 206 -6.38 17.08 4.54
N LEU A 207 -5.40 17.51 3.76
CA LEU A 207 -5.56 18.48 2.69
C LEU A 207 -6.29 17.86 1.50
N VAL A 208 -7.04 18.66 0.76
CA VAL A 208 -7.80 18.23 -0.43
C VAL A 208 -7.44 19.11 -1.60
N TYR A 209 -7.10 18.48 -2.71
CA TYR A 209 -6.79 19.13 -3.99
C TYR A 209 -7.73 18.64 -5.07
N LYS A 210 -8.15 19.52 -5.95
CA LYS A 210 -8.69 19.15 -7.27
C LYS A 210 -7.53 18.67 -8.14
N PHE A 211 -7.71 17.53 -8.78
CA PHE A 211 -6.73 16.94 -9.68
C PHE A 211 -7.27 16.95 -11.10
N ASP A 212 -6.50 17.46 -12.06
CA ASP A 212 -6.93 17.57 -13.44
C ASP A 212 -6.19 16.60 -14.39
N ALA A 213 -6.68 16.52 -15.62
CA ALA A 213 -6.11 15.65 -16.65
C ALA A 213 -4.70 16.05 -17.13
N LYS A 214 -4.18 17.21 -16.67
CA LYS A 214 -2.82 17.68 -16.96
C LYS A 214 -1.84 17.36 -15.83
N GLY A 215 -2.33 16.69 -14.77
CA GLY A 215 -1.53 16.40 -13.59
C GLY A 215 -1.28 17.62 -12.71
N THR A 216 -2.25 18.53 -12.62
CA THR A 216 -2.15 19.73 -11.79
C THR A 216 -2.95 19.54 -10.50
N LEU A 217 -2.37 19.98 -9.38
CA LEU A 217 -3.03 20.08 -8.08
C LEU A 217 -3.47 21.53 -7.84
N ALA A 218 -4.75 21.75 -7.59
CA ALA A 218 -5.30 23.03 -7.16
C ALA A 218 -6.03 22.85 -5.82
N ALA A 219 -5.86 23.79 -4.88
CA ALA A 219 -6.56 23.71 -3.60
C ALA A 219 -8.07 23.57 -3.81
N ASN A 220 -8.70 22.68 -3.04
CA ASN A 220 -10.15 22.53 -3.03
C ASN A 220 -10.80 23.62 -2.15
N ASP A 221 -12.12 23.72 -2.21
CA ASP A 221 -12.93 24.50 -1.28
C ASP A 221 -14.09 23.62 -0.79
N PRO A 222 -14.07 23.23 0.52
CA PRO A 222 -13.07 23.52 1.55
C PRO A 222 -11.72 22.81 1.29
N PRO A 223 -10.57 23.40 1.73
CA PRO A 223 -9.23 22.92 1.38
C PRO A 223 -8.74 21.75 2.24
N SER A 224 -9.39 21.42 3.34
CA SER A 224 -8.95 20.38 4.26
C SER A 224 -10.04 19.88 5.20
N GLY A 225 -9.79 18.67 5.76
CA GLY A 225 -10.41 18.20 7.00
C GLY A 225 -9.45 18.35 8.17
N GLU A 226 -9.93 18.95 9.28
CA GLU A 226 -9.11 19.20 10.46
C GLU A 226 -9.11 17.98 11.40
N LEU A 227 -7.94 17.63 11.91
CA LEU A 227 -7.75 16.61 12.93
C LEU A 227 -7.61 17.23 14.32
N PRO A 228 -7.67 16.45 15.42
CA PRO A 228 -7.38 17.01 16.75
C PRO A 228 -5.98 17.60 16.82
N PRO A 229 -5.78 18.75 17.50
CA PRO A 229 -4.46 19.35 17.66
C PRO A 229 -3.45 18.39 18.27
N GLY A 230 -2.25 18.27 17.67
CA GLY A 230 -1.19 17.34 18.08
C GLY A 230 -1.45 15.90 17.64
N ALA A 231 -2.42 15.63 16.80
CA ALA A 231 -2.72 14.29 16.30
C ALA A 231 -1.61 13.74 15.40
N GLY A 232 -1.04 14.59 14.54
CA GLY A 232 -0.01 14.22 13.58
C GLY A 232 -0.47 13.12 12.63
N PRO A 233 -1.37 13.41 11.66
CA PRO A 233 -1.83 12.40 10.72
C PRO A 233 -0.69 11.94 9.83
N ARG A 234 -0.59 10.62 9.67
CA ARG A 234 0.48 9.97 8.90
C ARG A 234 -0.04 9.41 7.59
N HIS A 235 -0.72 8.29 7.65
CA HIS A 235 -1.37 7.64 6.51
C HIS A 235 -2.90 7.72 6.64
N PHE A 236 -3.57 7.55 5.51
CA PHE A 236 -5.02 7.46 5.48
C PHE A 236 -5.46 6.40 4.47
N VAL A 237 -6.72 6.02 4.52
CA VAL A 237 -7.31 5.10 3.55
C VAL A 237 -8.71 5.56 3.18
N ILE A 238 -9.03 5.56 1.89
CA ILE A 238 -10.37 5.80 1.39
C ILE A 238 -11.13 4.47 1.42
N HIS A 239 -12.27 4.45 2.13
CA HIS A 239 -13.13 3.27 2.16
C HIS A 239 -13.56 2.84 0.76
N PRO A 240 -13.70 1.52 0.44
CA PRO A 240 -14.10 1.07 -0.90
C PRO A 240 -15.41 1.65 -1.44
N SER A 241 -16.30 2.14 -0.57
CA SER A 241 -17.53 2.85 -0.99
C SER A 241 -17.27 4.28 -1.49
N GLY A 242 -16.10 4.86 -1.26
CA GLY A 242 -15.80 6.26 -1.53
C GLY A 242 -16.44 7.28 -0.58
N LYS A 243 -17.20 6.82 0.46
CA LYS A 243 -17.97 7.70 1.35
C LYS A 243 -17.26 8.09 2.64
N PHE A 244 -16.19 7.39 2.99
CA PHE A 244 -15.46 7.59 4.23
C PHE A 244 -13.95 7.59 3.97
N VAL A 245 -13.23 8.37 4.81
CA VAL A 245 -11.77 8.39 4.86
C VAL A 245 -11.36 8.18 6.31
N TYR A 246 -10.33 7.37 6.54
CA TYR A 246 -9.79 7.10 7.86
C TYR A 246 -8.31 7.47 7.86
N ALA A 247 -7.93 8.42 8.72
CA ALA A 247 -6.54 8.84 8.91
C ALA A 247 -5.97 8.26 10.21
N ILE A 248 -4.80 7.63 10.14
CA ILE A 248 -4.06 7.21 11.33
C ILE A 248 -3.20 8.36 11.82
N ASN A 249 -3.30 8.66 13.11
CA ASN A 249 -2.60 9.73 13.77
C ASN A 249 -1.33 9.16 14.43
N GLU A 250 -0.17 9.46 13.86
CA GLU A 250 1.11 8.95 14.35
C GLU A 250 1.35 9.33 15.80
N MET A 251 1.26 10.64 16.09
CA MET A 251 1.53 11.19 17.41
C MET A 251 0.40 10.92 18.39
N GLY A 252 -0.85 10.98 17.91
CA GLY A 252 -2.05 10.81 18.73
C GLY A 252 -2.41 9.37 19.08
N GLY A 253 -1.77 8.36 18.48
CA GLY A 253 -2.08 6.95 18.72
C GLY A 253 -3.55 6.61 18.48
N SER A 254 -4.13 7.13 17.39
CA SER A 254 -5.57 7.08 17.14
C SER A 254 -5.89 7.04 15.65
N VAL A 255 -7.14 6.74 15.32
CA VAL A 255 -7.70 6.84 13.97
C VAL A 255 -8.82 7.86 13.97
N THR A 256 -8.75 8.83 13.05
CA THR A 256 -9.81 9.80 12.81
C THR A 256 -10.62 9.39 11.58
N ALA A 257 -11.93 9.27 11.75
CA ALA A 257 -12.87 8.95 10.68
C ALA A 257 -13.53 10.23 10.14
N PHE A 258 -13.62 10.30 8.80
CA PHE A 258 -14.33 11.39 8.09
C PHE A 258 -15.41 10.81 7.18
N ALA A 259 -16.54 11.51 7.10
CA ALA A 259 -17.42 11.41 5.94
C ALA A 259 -16.82 12.25 4.81
N PHE A 260 -16.76 11.67 3.62
CA PHE A 260 -16.24 12.29 2.41
C PHE A 260 -17.36 12.50 1.40
N ASP A 261 -17.51 13.72 0.93
CA ASP A 261 -18.39 14.06 -0.18
C ASP A 261 -17.60 14.02 -1.49
N GLY A 262 -17.78 12.97 -2.27
CA GLY A 262 -17.09 12.79 -3.55
C GLY A 262 -17.48 13.81 -4.63
N HIS A 263 -18.49 14.66 -4.42
CA HIS A 263 -18.87 15.70 -5.37
C HIS A 263 -18.12 17.02 -5.08
N SER A 264 -18.06 17.41 -3.82
CA SER A 264 -17.42 18.67 -3.41
C SER A 264 -15.97 18.49 -2.91
N GLY A 265 -15.54 17.27 -2.60
CA GLY A 265 -14.28 16.99 -1.93
C GLY A 265 -14.28 17.33 -0.43
N ALA A 266 -15.44 17.68 0.15
CA ALA A 266 -15.53 18.08 1.54
C ALA A 266 -15.34 16.90 2.50
N LEU A 267 -14.56 17.12 3.56
CA LEU A 267 -14.31 16.20 4.66
C LEU A 267 -15.01 16.68 5.93
N ARG A 268 -15.88 15.85 6.49
CA ARG A 268 -16.54 16.13 7.78
C ARG A 268 -16.12 15.09 8.80
N ARG A 269 -15.38 15.51 9.82
CA ARG A 269 -14.94 14.61 10.90
C ARG A 269 -16.14 13.98 11.61
N LEU A 270 -16.11 12.67 11.79
CA LEU A 270 -17.12 11.88 12.48
C LEU A 270 -16.71 11.60 13.92
N GLU A 271 -15.55 10.99 14.10
CA GLU A 271 -15.00 10.60 15.40
C GLU A 271 -13.48 10.42 15.33
N THR A 272 -12.87 10.33 16.50
CA THR A 272 -11.47 9.89 16.67
C THR A 272 -11.45 8.80 17.75
N VAL A 273 -10.90 7.61 17.42
CA VAL A 273 -10.83 6.46 18.31
C VAL A 273 -9.38 6.03 18.53
N SER A 274 -9.04 5.59 19.75
CA SER A 274 -7.69 5.09 20.03
C SER A 274 -7.36 3.86 19.20
N SER A 275 -6.15 3.82 18.62
CA SER A 275 -5.58 2.63 17.97
C SER A 275 -4.82 1.75 18.96
N LEU A 276 -4.61 2.21 20.19
CA LEU A 276 -3.81 1.58 21.21
C LEU A 276 -4.64 0.69 22.15
N PRO A 277 -4.04 -0.37 22.73
CA PRO A 277 -4.65 -1.11 23.83
C PRO A 277 -4.97 -0.18 24.99
N LYS A 278 -6.09 -0.44 25.68
CA LYS A 278 -6.59 0.38 26.81
C LYS A 278 -5.55 0.63 27.90
N ASP A 279 -4.72 -0.37 28.17
CA ASP A 279 -3.74 -0.37 29.26
C ASP A 279 -2.33 0.01 28.79
N PHE A 280 -2.14 0.34 27.54
CA PHE A 280 -0.84 0.77 27.02
C PHE A 280 -0.46 2.16 27.57
N ARG A 281 0.77 2.31 28.08
CA ARG A 281 1.30 3.54 28.69
C ARG A 281 2.71 3.88 28.21
N GLY A 282 3.13 3.36 27.08
CA GLY A 282 4.45 3.61 26.49
C GLY A 282 4.45 4.74 25.45
N LYS A 283 5.62 5.02 24.92
CA LYS A 283 5.75 5.82 23.68
C LYS A 283 5.17 5.02 22.51
N ASN A 284 4.53 5.70 21.61
CA ASN A 284 3.96 5.10 20.42
C ASN A 284 4.01 6.08 19.25
N ASP A 285 4.29 5.53 18.08
CA ASP A 285 4.12 6.17 16.79
C ASP A 285 3.28 5.23 15.92
N SER A 286 1.98 5.53 15.77
CA SER A 286 1.12 4.74 14.86
C SER A 286 1.58 4.94 13.41
N ALA A 287 1.40 3.94 12.54
CA ALA A 287 2.08 4.00 11.25
C ALA A 287 1.19 3.74 10.04
N GLU A 288 0.79 2.50 9.79
CA GLU A 288 0.06 2.09 8.58
C GLU A 288 -1.42 1.89 8.89
N ILE A 289 -2.27 2.15 7.89
CA ILE A 289 -3.71 1.97 7.99
C ILE A 289 -4.26 1.41 6.68
N GLN A 290 -5.06 0.34 6.75
CA GLN A 290 -5.73 -0.22 5.58
C GLN A 290 -7.14 -0.67 5.91
N VAL A 291 -8.06 -0.50 4.95
CA VAL A 291 -9.40 -1.09 4.99
C VAL A 291 -9.36 -2.42 4.23
N HIS A 292 -9.91 -3.45 4.83
CA HIS A 292 -10.10 -4.75 4.17
C HIS A 292 -10.91 -4.58 2.87
N PRO A 293 -10.60 -5.30 1.78
CA PRO A 293 -11.32 -5.16 0.50
C PRO A 293 -12.85 -5.28 0.60
N SER A 294 -13.37 -6.02 1.60
CA SER A 294 -14.82 -6.11 1.85
C SER A 294 -15.46 -4.83 2.42
N GLY A 295 -14.67 -3.85 2.85
CA GLY A 295 -15.15 -2.66 3.55
C GLY A 295 -15.71 -2.91 4.96
N LYS A 296 -15.47 -4.08 5.56
CA LYS A 296 -16.02 -4.42 6.89
C LYS A 296 -15.09 -4.15 8.06
N PHE A 297 -13.78 -4.14 7.78
CA PHE A 297 -12.75 -4.07 8.81
C PHE A 297 -11.68 -3.05 8.42
N LEU A 298 -11.12 -2.42 9.44
CA LEU A 298 -9.96 -1.53 9.33
C LEU A 298 -8.85 -2.05 10.23
N TYR A 299 -7.62 -1.92 9.77
CA TYR A 299 -6.40 -2.31 10.46
C TYR A 299 -5.48 -1.11 10.61
N ALA A 300 -4.81 -0.99 11.76
CA ALA A 300 -3.94 0.11 12.10
C ALA A 300 -2.71 -0.39 12.86
N SER A 301 -1.48 -0.14 12.39
CA SER A 301 -0.27 -0.58 13.08
C SER A 301 0.23 0.45 14.07
N ASN A 302 0.81 -0.03 15.18
CA ASN A 302 1.34 0.77 16.28
C ASN A 302 2.76 0.33 16.63
N ARG A 303 3.73 1.23 16.49
CA ARG A 303 5.17 0.96 16.66
C ARG A 303 5.67 1.00 18.10
N GLY A 304 4.81 1.30 19.07
CA GLY A 304 5.12 1.25 20.50
C GLY A 304 4.76 -0.10 21.12
N PRO A 305 3.48 -0.51 21.08
CA PRO A 305 3.04 -1.82 21.55
C PRO A 305 3.28 -2.95 20.52
N ASP A 306 3.88 -2.67 19.37
CA ASP A 306 4.22 -3.62 18.30
C ASP A 306 3.02 -4.51 17.90
N ASN A 307 1.90 -3.87 17.60
CA ASN A 307 0.66 -4.57 17.29
C ASN A 307 -0.10 -3.95 16.10
N ILE A 308 -1.13 -4.67 15.67
CA ILE A 308 -2.15 -4.18 14.74
C ILE A 308 -3.47 -4.09 15.49
N GLY A 309 -4.03 -2.88 15.59
CA GLY A 309 -5.40 -2.63 16.01
C GLY A 309 -6.36 -3.05 14.90
N VAL A 310 -7.40 -3.79 15.25
CA VAL A 310 -8.44 -4.27 14.35
C VAL A 310 -9.77 -3.64 14.74
N PHE A 311 -10.48 -3.06 13.77
CA PHE A 311 -11.76 -2.38 13.98
C PHE A 311 -12.82 -2.92 13.05
N ALA A 312 -14.07 -3.02 13.54
CA ALA A 312 -15.23 -3.16 12.67
C ALA A 312 -15.67 -1.78 12.17
N ILE A 313 -16.10 -1.72 10.91
CA ILE A 313 -16.64 -0.51 10.28
C ILE A 313 -18.16 -0.63 10.23
N ASP A 314 -18.88 0.31 10.85
CA ASP A 314 -20.31 0.53 10.59
C ASP A 314 -20.47 1.14 9.19
N ARG A 315 -20.72 0.32 8.19
CA ARG A 315 -20.75 0.76 6.77
C ARG A 315 -21.74 1.88 6.45
N PRO A 316 -22.94 1.95 7.06
CA PRO A 316 -23.84 3.10 6.93
C PRO A 316 -23.31 4.40 7.51
N LYS A 317 -22.59 4.35 8.62
CA LYS A 317 -22.19 5.54 9.41
C LYS A 317 -20.70 5.88 9.30
N GLY A 318 -19.86 4.93 8.89
CA GLY A 318 -18.40 5.06 8.88
C GLY A 318 -17.75 4.97 10.26
N ALA A 319 -18.52 4.66 11.32
CA ALA A 319 -18.01 4.58 12.68
C ALA A 319 -17.18 3.31 12.91
N LEU A 320 -16.20 3.41 13.81
CA LEU A 320 -15.24 2.36 14.13
C LEU A 320 -15.52 1.76 15.51
N THR A 321 -15.54 0.43 15.58
CA THR A 321 -15.63 -0.31 16.84
C THR A 321 -14.38 -1.18 17.01
N PRO A 322 -13.56 -1.00 18.06
CA PRO A 322 -12.39 -1.85 18.31
C PRO A 322 -12.78 -3.31 18.51
N ILE A 323 -12.06 -4.22 17.85
CA ILE A 323 -12.24 -5.68 17.93
C ILE A 323 -11.11 -6.34 18.70
N ALA A 324 -9.86 -5.98 18.37
CA ALA A 324 -8.67 -6.63 18.90
C ALA A 324 -7.41 -5.77 18.69
N HIS A 325 -6.37 -6.11 19.46
CA HIS A 325 -5.00 -5.71 19.19
C HIS A 325 -4.16 -6.99 19.07
N THR A 326 -3.58 -7.22 17.90
CA THR A 326 -2.83 -8.44 17.61
C THR A 326 -1.33 -8.12 17.58
N PRO A 327 -0.49 -8.70 18.46
CA PRO A 327 0.96 -8.54 18.40
C PRO A 327 1.52 -9.01 17.06
N THR A 328 2.41 -8.22 16.44
CA THR A 328 2.99 -8.53 15.11
C THR A 328 4.08 -9.60 15.16
N LYS A 329 4.47 -10.04 16.35
CA LYS A 329 5.56 -11.01 16.58
C LYS A 329 6.93 -10.49 16.11
N GLY A 330 7.10 -9.20 16.08
CA GLY A 330 8.32 -8.47 15.77
C GLY A 330 8.24 -7.07 16.36
N LYS A 331 9.21 -6.22 16.00
CA LYS A 331 9.33 -4.85 16.50
C LYS A 331 9.17 -3.84 15.40
N THR A 332 8.54 -2.72 15.75
CA THR A 332 8.35 -1.57 14.86
C THR A 332 7.61 -1.93 13.58
N PRO A 333 6.32 -2.36 13.66
CA PRO A 333 5.49 -2.64 12.47
C PRO A 333 5.17 -1.35 11.71
N ARG A 334 6.16 -0.82 10.96
CA ARG A 334 6.06 0.45 10.24
C ARG A 334 5.08 0.38 9.07
N SER A 335 4.93 -0.79 8.46
CA SER A 335 4.00 -1.04 7.37
C SER A 335 3.37 -2.42 7.49
N PHE A 336 2.23 -2.59 6.86
CA PHE A 336 1.66 -3.89 6.55
C PHE A 336 0.87 -3.79 5.25
N ALA A 337 0.63 -4.93 4.60
CA ALA A 337 -0.25 -4.98 3.45
C ALA A 337 -1.23 -6.14 3.57
N ILE A 338 -2.48 -5.88 3.17
CA ILE A 338 -3.50 -6.91 2.99
C ILE A 338 -3.41 -7.40 1.54
N ASP A 339 -3.35 -8.71 1.34
CA ASP A 339 -3.36 -9.27 -0.01
C ASP A 339 -4.66 -8.89 -0.75
N PRO A 340 -4.66 -8.81 -2.10
CA PRO A 340 -5.84 -8.33 -2.84
C PRO A 340 -7.11 -9.17 -2.63
N THR A 341 -7.00 -10.42 -2.17
CA THR A 341 -8.16 -11.27 -1.84
C THR A 341 -8.73 -11.01 -0.45
N GLY A 342 -7.98 -10.32 0.41
CA GLY A 342 -8.34 -10.05 1.80
C GLY A 342 -8.16 -11.24 2.74
N LYS A 343 -7.43 -12.28 2.35
CA LYS A 343 -7.23 -13.47 3.19
C LYS A 343 -6.02 -13.39 4.09
N TYR A 344 -5.03 -12.60 3.72
CA TYR A 344 -3.75 -12.51 4.43
C TYR A 344 -3.35 -11.06 4.68
N LEU A 345 -2.60 -10.87 5.77
CA LEU A 345 -1.95 -9.62 6.11
C LEU A 345 -0.46 -9.90 6.38
N PHE A 346 0.40 -9.11 5.75
CA PHE A 346 1.86 -9.16 5.85
C PHE A 346 2.34 -7.99 6.69
N ALA A 347 2.73 -8.23 7.94
CA ALA A 347 3.19 -7.20 8.86
C ALA A 347 4.71 -7.03 8.76
N ALA A 348 5.17 -5.87 8.28
CA ALA A 348 6.58 -5.54 8.12
C ALA A 348 7.14 -4.93 9.42
N ASN A 349 7.92 -5.72 10.13
CA ASN A 349 8.55 -5.39 11.40
C ASN A 349 9.97 -4.86 11.15
N GLN A 350 10.10 -3.55 11.01
CA GLN A 350 11.32 -2.86 10.57
C GLN A 350 12.56 -3.26 11.40
N GLU A 351 12.47 -3.18 12.73
CA GLU A 351 13.61 -3.45 13.65
C GLU A 351 13.87 -4.93 13.87
N SER A 352 12.91 -5.81 13.54
CA SER A 352 13.09 -7.25 13.61
C SER A 352 13.54 -7.86 12.28
N ASN A 353 13.76 -7.08 11.22
CA ASN A 353 14.16 -7.55 9.90
C ASN A 353 13.26 -8.69 9.39
N SER A 354 11.96 -8.57 9.59
CA SER A 354 11.03 -9.65 9.30
C SER A 354 9.67 -9.16 8.83
N ILE A 355 9.01 -9.99 8.01
CA ILE A 355 7.59 -9.86 7.71
C ILE A 355 6.88 -11.09 8.25
N VAL A 356 5.92 -10.88 9.14
CA VAL A 356 5.09 -11.97 9.70
C VAL A 356 3.77 -12.02 8.95
N VAL A 357 3.41 -13.22 8.50
CA VAL A 357 2.18 -13.44 7.71
C VAL A 357 1.05 -13.90 8.61
N PHE A 358 -0.06 -13.18 8.54
CA PHE A 358 -1.29 -13.49 9.28
C PHE A 358 -2.40 -13.90 8.31
N ARG A 359 -3.26 -14.80 8.76
CA ARG A 359 -4.55 -15.08 8.14
C ARG A 359 -5.60 -14.14 8.73
N ILE A 360 -6.43 -13.54 7.87
CA ILE A 360 -7.57 -12.72 8.27
C ILE A 360 -8.81 -13.61 8.37
N HIS A 361 -9.49 -13.57 9.49
CA HIS A 361 -10.73 -14.31 9.67
C HIS A 361 -11.91 -13.54 9.01
N PRO A 362 -12.60 -14.12 8.02
CA PRO A 362 -13.49 -13.37 7.12
C PRO A 362 -14.74 -12.79 7.80
N SER A 363 -15.21 -13.37 8.89
CA SER A 363 -16.40 -12.89 9.61
C SER A 363 -16.09 -11.96 10.77
N SER A 364 -14.90 -12.01 11.36
CA SER A 364 -14.55 -11.23 12.56
C SER A 364 -13.40 -10.23 12.33
N GLY A 365 -12.68 -10.31 11.19
CA GLY A 365 -11.50 -9.49 10.91
C GLY A 365 -10.27 -9.82 11.76
N ARG A 366 -10.37 -10.75 12.74
CA ARG A 366 -9.27 -11.10 13.63
C ARG A 366 -8.10 -11.72 12.87
N LEU A 367 -6.88 -11.42 13.33
CA LEU A 367 -5.65 -11.92 12.76
C LEU A 367 -5.16 -13.16 13.52
N THR A 368 -4.74 -14.19 12.77
CA THR A 368 -4.08 -15.39 13.31
C THR A 368 -2.76 -15.59 12.58
N PRO A 369 -1.61 -15.71 13.29
CA PRO A 369 -0.33 -16.00 12.64
C PRO A 369 -0.39 -17.31 11.85
N THR A 370 0.16 -17.33 10.64
CA THR A 370 0.25 -18.56 9.82
C THR A 370 1.43 -19.44 10.21
N GLY A 371 2.36 -18.93 11.00
CA GLY A 371 3.66 -19.51 11.29
C GLY A 371 4.74 -19.15 10.27
N GLN A 372 4.39 -18.48 9.15
CA GLN A 372 5.36 -18.04 8.17
C GLN A 372 5.96 -16.70 8.56
N VAL A 373 7.28 -16.63 8.58
CA VAL A 373 8.09 -15.43 8.76
C VAL A 373 9.02 -15.30 7.56
N LEU A 374 9.03 -14.13 6.94
CA LEU A 374 9.91 -13.80 5.82
C LEU A 374 11.05 -12.93 6.36
N GLU A 375 12.29 -13.35 6.10
CA GLU A 375 13.46 -12.58 6.48
C GLU A 375 13.78 -11.55 5.39
N VAL A 376 13.75 -10.29 5.75
CA VAL A 376 14.11 -9.17 4.86
C VAL A 376 14.63 -8.01 5.73
N PRO A 377 15.79 -7.42 5.40
CA PRO A 377 16.37 -6.37 6.22
C PRO A 377 15.50 -5.11 6.18
N THR A 378 15.28 -4.52 7.37
CA THR A 378 14.60 -3.21 7.56
C THR A 378 13.37 -2.97 6.66
N PRO A 379 12.36 -3.87 6.65
CA PRO A 379 11.21 -3.74 5.76
C PRO A 379 10.28 -2.61 6.23
N VAL A 380 9.90 -1.72 5.31
CA VAL A 380 9.09 -0.53 5.63
C VAL A 380 7.93 -0.28 4.67
N CYS A 381 7.84 -1.07 3.59
CA CYS A 381 6.72 -1.07 2.66
C CYS A 381 6.52 -2.47 2.07
N VAL A 382 5.27 -2.87 1.86
CA VAL A 382 4.90 -4.15 1.21
C VAL A 382 3.87 -3.87 0.12
N THR A 383 4.14 -4.29 -1.11
CA THR A 383 3.26 -4.05 -2.26
C THR A 383 3.02 -5.33 -3.05
N PHE A 384 1.75 -5.66 -3.30
CA PHE A 384 1.34 -6.84 -4.08
C PHE A 384 1.13 -6.50 -5.54
N VAL A 385 1.64 -7.37 -6.44
CA VAL A 385 1.42 -7.32 -7.89
C VAL A 385 0.84 -8.65 -8.35
N ALA A 386 -0.40 -8.63 -8.81
CA ALA A 386 -1.04 -9.84 -9.33
C ALA A 386 -0.37 -10.30 -10.63
N LEU A 387 -0.11 -11.61 -10.72
CA LEU A 387 0.38 -12.28 -11.93
C LEU A 387 -0.81 -12.93 -12.63
N ASP A 388 -1.30 -12.29 -13.67
CA ASP A 388 -2.42 -12.80 -14.49
C ASP A 388 -1.99 -13.90 -15.45
#